data_5a7c16673e83983a3331fff1a92600cc
#
_entry.id   5a7c16673e83983a3331fff1a92600cc
#
_cell.length_a   1.000
_cell.length_b   1.000
_cell.length_c   1.000
_cell.angle_alpha   90.00
_cell.angle_beta   90.00
_cell.angle_gamma   90.00
#
_symmetry.space_group_name_H-M   'P 1'
#
loop_
_entity.id
_entity.type
_entity.pdbx_description
1 polymer ?
#
loop_
_entity_poly.entity_id
_entity_poly.type
_entity_poly.pdbx_seq_one_letter_code
_entity_poly.pdbx_strand_id
1 'polypeptide(L)'
;MLDRTRGITKCVALVLLVVALAAATAQGRERVALFMQAAAAVPTADLELVRNYAAQRCSIVSSGETCSQGDLMLAQRTANAYIGNSLTVDGLQRLAATLSADHIIIMRIVTWENAITYRPERSLLLLGATSFLDTSLQLLITPLGLLFGIERKASVSLFATVFNPRGDVVFTTTVSADDRPLFSLLTADPVEAAKKAVEAALYQMVVTL
;
A
#
# COMPACT_ATOMS: atom_id res chain seq x y z
N MET A 1 -57.53 18.39 23.45
CA MET A 1 -57.31 17.12 22.75
C MET A 1 -56.21 17.18 21.70
N LEU A 2 -55.66 18.34 21.37
CA LEU A 2 -54.64 18.56 20.28
C LEU A 2 -53.18 18.29 20.68
N ASP A 3 -52.87 18.09 21.96
CA ASP A 3 -51.48 18.01 22.41
C ASP A 3 -50.90 16.55 22.43
N ARG A 4 -51.81 15.55 22.49
CA ARG A 4 -51.40 14.13 22.47
C ARG A 4 -50.94 13.67 21.09
N THR A 5 -51.43 14.24 20.02
CA THR A 5 -51.03 13.85 18.64
C THR A 5 -49.65 14.37 18.25
N ARG A 6 -49.22 15.52 18.78
CA ARG A 6 -47.86 16.06 18.54
C ARG A 6 -46.78 15.26 19.22
N GLY A 7 -47.02 14.61 20.35
CA GLY A 7 -46.09 13.73 21.03
C GLY A 7 -45.84 12.43 20.26
N ILE A 8 -46.88 11.82 19.73
CA ILE A 8 -46.82 10.57 18.99
C ILE A 8 -46.07 10.75 17.67
N THR A 9 -46.31 11.85 16.95
CA THR A 9 -45.61 12.14 15.68
C THR A 9 -44.12 12.37 15.89
N LYS A 10 -43.69 13.00 16.99
CA LYS A 10 -42.27 13.17 17.32
C LYS A 10 -41.61 11.86 17.71
N CYS A 11 -42.27 10.97 18.46
CA CYS A 11 -41.72 9.64 18.78
C CYS A 11 -41.60 8.75 17.52
N VAL A 12 -42.58 8.77 16.63
CA VAL A 12 -42.52 8.00 15.38
C VAL A 12 -41.40 8.52 14.47
N ALA A 13 -41.23 9.84 14.36
CA ALA A 13 -40.12 10.42 13.58
C ALA A 13 -38.75 10.07 14.16
N LEU A 14 -38.62 10.06 15.50
CA LEU A 14 -37.38 9.68 16.17
C LEU A 14 -37.05 8.19 15.96
N VAL A 15 -38.04 7.31 16.05
CA VAL A 15 -37.86 5.87 15.81
C VAL A 15 -37.49 5.60 14.36
N LEU A 16 -38.14 6.28 13.39
CA LEU A 16 -37.78 6.17 11.98
C LEU A 16 -36.39 6.70 11.70
N LEU A 17 -35.96 7.78 12.36
CA LEU A 17 -34.60 8.30 12.23
C LEU A 17 -33.54 7.30 12.80
N VAL A 18 -33.83 6.70 13.96
CA VAL A 18 -32.94 5.69 14.58
C VAL A 18 -32.87 4.43 13.72
N VAL A 19 -34.01 3.98 13.16
CA VAL A 19 -34.03 2.82 12.24
C VAL A 19 -33.34 3.15 10.95
N ALA A 20 -33.48 4.36 10.40
CA ALA A 20 -32.72 4.78 9.20
C ALA A 20 -31.21 4.91 9.46
N LEU A 21 -30.82 5.43 10.64
CA LEU A 21 -29.40 5.44 11.04
C LEU A 21 -28.87 4.02 11.27
N ALA A 22 -29.65 3.15 11.93
CA ALA A 22 -29.26 1.74 12.11
C ALA A 22 -29.20 0.98 10.78
N ALA A 23 -30.08 1.27 9.83
CA ALA A 23 -30.03 0.72 8.47
C ALA A 23 -28.84 1.26 7.67
N ALA A 24 -28.46 2.53 7.85
CA ALA A 24 -27.28 3.12 7.22
C ALA A 24 -25.95 2.55 7.81
N THR A 25 -25.95 2.19 9.11
CA THR A 25 -24.82 1.49 9.74
C THR A 25 -24.80 -0.03 9.46
N ALA A 26 -25.93 -0.58 9.02
CA ALA A 26 -26.07 -1.97 8.57
C ALA A 26 -25.81 -2.17 7.06
N GLN A 27 -25.46 -1.14 6.31
CA GLN A 27 -24.75 -1.28 5.04
C GLN A 27 -23.42 -1.95 5.39
N GLY A 28 -23.38 -3.26 5.12
CA GLY A 28 -22.23 -4.11 5.47
C GLY A 28 -20.95 -3.43 5.01
N ARG A 29 -19.97 -3.36 5.90
CA ARG A 29 -18.66 -2.86 5.55
C ARG A 29 -18.18 -3.67 4.36
N GLU A 30 -17.76 -3.01 3.30
CA GLU A 30 -17.20 -3.66 2.13
C GLU A 30 -16.05 -4.57 2.57
N ARG A 31 -16.10 -5.81 2.09
CA ARG A 31 -15.09 -6.81 2.44
C ARG A 31 -14.07 -6.92 1.32
N VAL A 32 -12.82 -6.63 1.65
CA VAL A 32 -11.73 -6.58 0.67
C VAL A 32 -10.74 -7.70 0.91
N ALA A 33 -10.48 -8.49 -0.14
CA ALA A 33 -9.45 -9.51 -0.14
C ALA A 33 -8.18 -8.95 -0.80
N LEU A 34 -7.13 -8.69 -0.01
CA LEU A 34 -5.87 -8.15 -0.50
C LEU A 34 -4.82 -9.24 -0.61
N PHE A 35 -4.36 -9.53 -1.82
CA PHE A 35 -3.28 -10.46 -2.10
C PHE A 35 -2.04 -9.69 -2.54
N MET A 36 -0.89 -10.02 -1.94
CA MET A 36 0.39 -9.46 -2.34
C MET A 36 1.35 -10.54 -2.81
N GLN A 37 1.98 -10.29 -3.94
CA GLN A 37 2.96 -11.17 -4.58
C GLN A 37 4.23 -10.40 -4.90
N ALA A 38 5.34 -11.12 -5.02
CA ALA A 38 6.58 -10.60 -5.55
C ALA A 38 6.94 -11.32 -6.85
N ALA A 39 7.18 -10.56 -7.92
CA ALA A 39 7.77 -11.06 -9.16
C ALA A 39 9.31 -10.99 -9.12
N ALA A 40 9.85 -10.02 -8.36
CA ALA A 40 11.27 -9.85 -8.11
C ALA A 40 11.73 -10.67 -6.90
N ALA A 41 13.02 -10.83 -6.73
CA ALA A 41 13.64 -11.46 -5.56
C ALA A 41 13.52 -10.52 -4.33
N VAL A 42 12.36 -10.55 -3.69
CA VAL A 42 12.09 -9.81 -2.45
C VAL A 42 12.33 -10.73 -1.27
N PRO A 43 13.10 -10.32 -0.24
CA PRO A 43 13.23 -11.09 1.00
C PRO A 43 11.86 -11.36 1.63
N THR A 44 11.63 -12.58 2.10
CA THR A 44 10.32 -12.99 2.66
C THR A 44 9.88 -12.10 3.82
N ALA A 45 10.82 -11.73 4.70
CA ALA A 45 10.52 -10.85 5.83
C ALA A 45 10.06 -9.45 5.38
N ASP A 46 10.71 -8.89 4.35
CA ASP A 46 10.34 -7.59 3.80
C ASP A 46 8.97 -7.65 3.10
N LEU A 47 8.71 -8.72 2.36
CA LEU A 47 7.41 -8.93 1.71
C LEU A 47 6.28 -9.01 2.75
N GLU A 48 6.51 -9.67 3.90
CA GLU A 48 5.53 -9.73 4.98
C GLU A 48 5.29 -8.37 5.63
N LEU A 49 6.35 -7.57 5.85
CA LEU A 49 6.21 -6.20 6.36
C LEU A 49 5.36 -5.34 5.43
N VAL A 50 5.65 -5.36 4.12
CA VAL A 50 4.90 -4.60 3.13
C VAL A 50 3.45 -5.09 3.01
N ARG A 51 3.22 -6.40 3.08
CA ARG A 51 1.88 -7.00 3.06
C ARG A 51 1.03 -6.55 4.24
N ASN A 52 1.59 -6.64 5.45
CA ASN A 52 0.89 -6.21 6.67
C ASN A 52 0.56 -4.72 6.62
N TYR A 53 1.49 -3.90 6.14
CA TYR A 53 1.27 -2.48 5.93
C TYR A 53 0.16 -2.22 4.91
N ALA A 54 0.17 -2.92 3.77
CA ALA A 54 -0.85 -2.79 2.73
C ALA A 54 -2.24 -3.17 3.24
N ALA A 55 -2.35 -4.27 4.00
CA ALA A 55 -3.61 -4.70 4.61
C ALA A 55 -4.15 -3.65 5.60
N GLN A 56 -3.30 -3.12 6.47
CA GLN A 56 -3.68 -2.07 7.42
C GLN A 56 -4.14 -0.79 6.70
N ARG A 57 -3.40 -0.34 5.68
CA ARG A 57 -3.76 0.86 4.91
C ARG A 57 -5.01 0.65 4.09
N CYS A 58 -5.20 -0.51 3.48
CA CYS A 58 -6.40 -0.84 2.74
C CYS A 58 -7.65 -0.75 3.61
N SER A 59 -7.64 -1.26 4.84
CA SER A 59 -8.77 -1.18 5.76
C SER A 59 -9.13 0.26 6.16
N ILE A 60 -8.13 1.14 6.26
CA ILE A 60 -8.34 2.57 6.58
C ILE A 60 -8.94 3.31 5.38
N VAL A 61 -8.42 3.04 4.18
CA VAL A 61 -8.75 3.76 2.95
C VAL A 61 -10.11 3.36 2.40
N SER A 62 -10.43 2.04 2.40
CA SER A 62 -11.71 1.53 1.90
C SER A 62 -12.86 1.66 2.89
N SER A 63 -12.60 2.07 4.14
CA SER A 63 -13.56 1.99 5.26
C SER A 63 -14.14 0.57 5.44
N GLY A 64 -13.53 -0.42 4.80
CA GLY A 64 -13.94 -1.81 4.73
C GLY A 64 -13.17 -2.72 5.70
N GLU A 65 -13.56 -3.98 5.69
CA GLU A 65 -12.86 -5.03 6.42
C GLU A 65 -11.93 -5.77 5.48
N THR A 66 -10.63 -5.83 5.79
CA THR A 66 -9.68 -6.67 5.04
C THR A 66 -9.68 -8.08 5.58
N CYS A 67 -9.72 -9.06 4.67
CA CYS A 67 -9.63 -10.47 5.03
C CYS A 67 -8.28 -10.78 5.70
N SER A 68 -8.29 -11.60 6.75
CA SER A 68 -7.07 -12.03 7.41
C SER A 68 -6.20 -12.89 6.49
N GLN A 69 -4.90 -12.93 6.74
CA GLN A 69 -3.97 -13.79 5.98
C GLN A 69 -4.35 -15.28 6.06
N GLY A 70 -4.85 -15.71 7.21
CA GLY A 70 -5.34 -17.09 7.41
C GLY A 70 -6.54 -17.40 6.53
N ASP A 71 -7.52 -16.47 6.46
CA ASP A 71 -8.70 -16.62 5.61
C ASP A 71 -8.31 -16.67 4.14
N LEU A 72 -7.37 -15.81 3.70
CA LEU A 72 -6.88 -15.78 2.32
C LEU A 72 -6.23 -17.11 1.92
N MET A 73 -5.38 -17.67 2.79
CA MET A 73 -4.73 -18.96 2.52
C MET A 73 -5.74 -20.12 2.51
N LEU A 74 -6.68 -20.12 3.44
CA LEU A 74 -7.74 -21.12 3.50
C LEU A 74 -8.62 -21.06 2.26
N ALA A 75 -9.03 -19.87 1.86
CA ALA A 75 -9.85 -19.64 0.67
C ALA A 75 -9.16 -20.11 -0.62
N GLN A 76 -7.86 -19.83 -0.79
CA GLN A 76 -7.11 -20.33 -1.93
C GLN A 76 -7.11 -21.87 -2.03
N ARG A 77 -6.97 -22.54 -0.88
CA ARG A 77 -7.01 -24.02 -0.82
C ARG A 77 -8.42 -24.54 -1.13
N THR A 78 -9.43 -23.96 -0.48
CA THR A 78 -10.84 -24.40 -0.62
C THR A 78 -11.36 -24.18 -2.04
N ALA A 79 -11.05 -23.03 -2.64
CA ALA A 79 -11.44 -22.69 -3.99
C ALA A 79 -10.57 -23.39 -5.07
N ASN A 80 -9.49 -24.06 -4.67
CA ASN A 80 -8.45 -24.56 -5.55
C ASN A 80 -8.00 -23.48 -6.57
N ALA A 81 -7.83 -22.26 -6.09
CA ALA A 81 -7.51 -21.08 -6.87
C ALA A 81 -6.36 -20.33 -6.21
N TYR A 82 -5.19 -20.41 -6.81
CA TYR A 82 -3.99 -19.78 -6.30
C TYR A 82 -3.66 -18.52 -7.09
N ILE A 83 -3.39 -17.44 -6.39
CA ILE A 83 -2.94 -16.19 -7.02
C ILE A 83 -1.56 -16.43 -7.63
N GLY A 84 -1.47 -16.35 -8.94
CA GLY A 84 -0.24 -16.62 -9.69
C GLY A 84 -0.50 -16.58 -11.19
N ASN A 85 0.39 -17.18 -11.98
CA ASN A 85 0.30 -17.15 -13.45
C ASN A 85 -0.89 -17.97 -14.04
N SER A 86 -1.59 -18.76 -13.23
CA SER A 86 -2.69 -19.63 -13.63
C SER A 86 -4.06 -19.22 -13.08
N LEU A 87 -4.16 -18.03 -12.49
CA LEU A 87 -5.45 -17.56 -11.95
C LEU A 87 -6.43 -17.30 -13.08
N THR A 88 -7.54 -18.05 -13.08
CA THR A 88 -8.63 -17.92 -14.04
C THR A 88 -9.75 -17.03 -13.47
N VAL A 89 -10.64 -16.53 -14.35
CA VAL A 89 -11.85 -15.80 -13.95
C VAL A 89 -12.69 -16.64 -12.99
N ASP A 90 -12.90 -17.92 -13.30
CA ASP A 90 -13.63 -18.84 -12.41
C ASP A 90 -12.94 -19.02 -11.04
N GLY A 91 -11.62 -18.99 -11.01
CA GLY A 91 -10.82 -18.99 -9.79
C GLY A 91 -11.07 -17.75 -8.93
N LEU A 92 -11.09 -16.57 -9.56
CA LEU A 92 -11.41 -15.29 -8.90
C LEU A 92 -12.83 -15.31 -8.32
N GLN A 93 -13.81 -15.76 -9.10
CA GLN A 93 -15.21 -15.85 -8.66
C GLN A 93 -15.36 -16.78 -7.45
N ARG A 94 -14.71 -17.95 -7.48
CA ARG A 94 -14.70 -18.87 -6.33
C ARG A 94 -14.03 -18.29 -5.11
N LEU A 95 -12.92 -17.57 -5.28
CA LEU A 95 -12.25 -16.86 -4.18
C LEU A 95 -13.15 -15.79 -3.59
N ALA A 96 -13.77 -14.94 -4.43
CA ALA A 96 -14.69 -13.91 -3.99
C ALA A 96 -15.86 -14.51 -3.19
N ALA A 97 -16.47 -15.58 -3.69
CA ALA A 97 -17.57 -16.26 -3.02
C ALA A 97 -17.13 -16.89 -1.67
N THR A 98 -15.97 -17.56 -1.64
CA THR A 98 -15.45 -18.19 -0.42
C THR A 98 -15.12 -17.16 0.66
N LEU A 99 -14.59 -16.00 0.29
CA LEU A 99 -14.23 -14.92 1.20
C LEU A 99 -15.40 -13.99 1.49
N SER A 100 -16.51 -14.10 0.77
CA SER A 100 -17.59 -13.10 0.75
C SER A 100 -17.04 -11.70 0.50
N ALA A 101 -16.09 -11.59 -0.43
CA ALA A 101 -15.39 -10.35 -0.71
C ALA A 101 -16.10 -9.56 -1.82
N ASP A 102 -16.29 -8.27 -1.59
CA ASP A 102 -16.85 -7.34 -2.56
C ASP A 102 -15.80 -6.90 -3.59
N HIS A 103 -14.51 -6.91 -3.17
CA HIS A 103 -13.39 -6.63 -4.05
C HIS A 103 -12.20 -7.55 -3.76
N ILE A 104 -11.52 -7.97 -4.82
CA ILE A 104 -10.24 -8.66 -4.73
C ILE A 104 -9.16 -7.73 -5.28
N ILE A 105 -8.21 -7.37 -4.45
CA ILE A 105 -7.06 -6.56 -4.82
C ILE A 105 -5.83 -7.47 -4.93
N ILE A 106 -5.19 -7.47 -6.09
CA ILE A 106 -3.92 -8.19 -6.30
C ILE A 106 -2.84 -7.14 -6.53
N MET A 107 -1.89 -7.07 -5.60
CA MET A 107 -0.70 -6.23 -5.69
C MET A 107 0.52 -7.10 -5.98
N ARG A 108 1.30 -6.73 -7.00
CA ARG A 108 2.50 -7.45 -7.39
C ARG A 108 3.69 -6.52 -7.42
N ILE A 109 4.71 -6.81 -6.63
CA ILE A 109 5.99 -6.12 -6.69
C ILE A 109 6.72 -6.59 -7.94
N VAL A 110 6.95 -5.68 -8.88
CA VAL A 110 7.57 -5.96 -10.18
C VAL A 110 9.08 -5.75 -10.11
N THR A 111 9.52 -4.64 -9.50
CA THR A 111 10.93 -4.32 -9.29
C THR A 111 11.21 -4.09 -7.81
N TRP A 112 12.39 -4.52 -7.39
CA TRP A 112 12.89 -4.35 -6.03
C TRP A 112 14.40 -4.12 -6.14
N GLU A 113 14.79 -2.86 -6.11
CA GLU A 113 16.16 -2.47 -6.40
C GLU A 113 16.72 -1.64 -5.25
N ASN A 114 17.98 -1.90 -4.94
CA ASN A 114 18.77 -1.08 -4.03
C ASN A 114 20.09 -0.75 -4.75
N ALA A 115 20.20 0.49 -5.20
CA ALA A 115 21.33 0.97 -5.97
C ALA A 115 22.18 1.95 -5.15
N ILE A 116 23.48 1.81 -5.30
CA ILE A 116 24.48 2.76 -4.81
C ILE A 116 25.12 3.39 -6.02
N THR A 117 24.98 4.70 -6.15
CA THR A 117 25.55 5.48 -7.26
C THR A 117 26.49 6.52 -6.69
N TYR A 118 27.67 6.66 -7.31
CA TYR A 118 28.60 7.73 -6.97
C TYR A 118 28.39 8.92 -7.89
N ARG A 119 28.17 10.09 -7.29
CA ARG A 119 28.01 11.38 -7.98
C ARG A 119 29.17 12.31 -7.64
N PRO A 120 30.22 12.32 -8.47
CA PRO A 120 31.42 13.07 -8.20
C PRO A 120 31.16 14.59 -8.08
N GLU A 121 30.14 15.11 -8.78
CA GLU A 121 29.76 16.52 -8.72
C GLU A 121 29.38 16.98 -7.31
N ARG A 122 28.76 16.12 -6.51
CA ARG A 122 28.40 16.46 -5.10
C ARG A 122 29.65 16.48 -4.20
N SER A 123 30.57 15.56 -4.41
CA SER A 123 31.86 15.54 -3.70
C SER A 123 32.68 16.78 -4.05
N LEU A 124 32.73 17.15 -5.31
CA LEU A 124 33.46 18.33 -5.78
C LEU A 124 32.86 19.63 -5.25
N LEU A 125 31.52 19.75 -5.15
CA LEU A 125 30.89 20.92 -4.55
C LEU A 125 31.29 21.10 -3.10
N LEU A 126 31.31 20.03 -2.29
CA LEU A 126 31.69 20.11 -0.90
C LEU A 126 33.19 20.40 -0.76
N LEU A 127 34.06 19.70 -1.52
CA LEU A 127 35.48 19.93 -1.53
C LEU A 127 35.83 21.36 -1.99
N GLY A 128 35.12 21.88 -3.00
CA GLY A 128 35.26 23.26 -3.45
C GLY A 128 34.84 24.27 -2.39
N ALA A 129 33.73 24.02 -1.68
CA ALA A 129 33.27 24.86 -0.56
C ALA A 129 34.22 24.86 0.64
N THR A 130 35.03 23.79 0.80
CA THR A 130 36.01 23.68 1.90
C THR A 130 37.41 24.15 1.52
N SER A 131 37.65 24.54 0.28
CA SER A 131 38.96 24.99 -0.22
C SER A 131 39.50 26.26 0.49
N PHE A 132 38.62 27.00 1.18
CA PHE A 132 38.97 28.20 1.96
C PHE A 132 39.36 27.88 3.41
N LEU A 133 39.25 26.60 3.83
CA LEU A 133 39.56 26.17 5.20
C LEU A 133 41.05 25.84 5.34
N ASP A 134 41.55 25.93 6.58
CA ASP A 134 42.92 25.53 6.90
C ASP A 134 43.19 24.06 6.52
N THR A 135 44.44 23.75 6.17
CA THR A 135 44.87 22.44 5.65
C THR A 135 44.53 21.30 6.62
N SER A 136 44.62 21.54 7.93
CA SER A 136 44.25 20.55 8.96
C SER A 136 42.76 20.22 8.96
N LEU A 137 41.89 21.20 8.74
CA LEU A 137 40.46 21.01 8.63
C LEU A 137 40.07 20.37 7.28
N GLN A 138 40.78 20.71 6.20
CA GLN A 138 40.60 20.05 4.91
C GLN A 138 40.85 18.54 4.97
N LEU A 139 41.90 18.09 5.67
CA LEU A 139 42.22 16.68 5.84
C LEU A 139 41.12 15.90 6.58
N LEU A 140 40.43 16.55 7.53
CA LEU A 140 39.29 15.97 8.24
C LEU A 140 38.03 15.91 7.40
N ILE A 141 37.80 16.92 6.56
CA ILE A 141 36.56 17.06 5.78
C ILE A 141 36.63 16.31 4.45
N THR A 142 37.81 16.10 3.88
CA THR A 142 37.98 15.40 2.59
C THR A 142 37.31 14.01 2.57
N PRO A 143 37.50 13.12 3.58
CA PRO A 143 36.81 11.82 3.61
C PRO A 143 35.29 11.94 3.66
N LEU A 144 34.79 12.95 4.40
CA LEU A 144 33.35 13.26 4.46
C LEU A 144 32.85 13.74 3.10
N GLY A 145 33.62 14.57 2.40
CA GLY A 145 33.30 15.04 1.05
C GLY A 145 33.13 13.90 0.03
N LEU A 146 33.99 12.89 0.11
CA LEU A 146 33.86 11.70 -0.73
C LEU A 146 32.58 10.91 -0.39
N LEU A 147 32.22 10.79 0.87
CA LEU A 147 30.99 10.14 1.31
C LEU A 147 29.73 10.87 0.84
N PHE A 148 29.77 12.19 0.73
CA PHE A 148 28.65 12.97 0.19
C PHE A 148 28.36 12.71 -1.30
N GLY A 149 29.35 12.23 -2.04
CA GLY A 149 29.16 11.79 -3.44
C GLY A 149 28.41 10.47 -3.58
N ILE A 150 28.26 9.69 -2.51
CA ILE A 150 27.55 8.42 -2.55
C ILE A 150 26.06 8.71 -2.42
N GLU A 151 25.30 8.36 -3.45
CA GLU A 151 23.83 8.37 -3.42
C GLU A 151 23.33 6.94 -3.28
N ARG A 152 22.54 6.69 -2.25
CA ARG A 152 21.82 5.42 -2.06
C ARG A 152 20.38 5.63 -2.46
N LYS A 153 19.87 4.72 -3.29
CA LYS A 153 18.51 4.78 -3.81
C LYS A 153 17.89 3.39 -3.73
N ALA A 154 16.78 3.27 -3.06
CA ALA A 154 15.92 2.11 -3.19
C ALA A 154 14.75 2.45 -4.11
N SER A 155 14.42 1.56 -5.03
CA SER A 155 13.37 1.76 -6.04
C SER A 155 12.47 0.53 -6.03
N VAL A 156 11.17 0.75 -5.92
CA VAL A 156 10.17 -0.31 -5.97
C VAL A 156 9.08 0.07 -6.95
N SER A 157 8.74 -0.84 -7.86
CA SER A 157 7.56 -0.72 -8.72
C SER A 157 6.54 -1.76 -8.34
N LEU A 158 5.29 -1.33 -8.21
CA LEU A 158 4.14 -2.12 -7.80
C LEU A 158 3.07 -2.05 -8.88
N PHE A 159 2.61 -3.21 -9.33
CA PHE A 159 1.45 -3.36 -10.19
C PHE A 159 0.26 -3.79 -9.34
N ALA A 160 -0.86 -3.09 -9.45
CA ALA A 160 -2.05 -3.38 -8.67
C ALA A 160 -3.27 -3.49 -9.58
N THR A 161 -4.10 -4.51 -9.33
CA THR A 161 -5.36 -4.74 -10.05
C THR A 161 -6.47 -5.02 -9.07
N VAL A 162 -7.62 -4.39 -9.27
CA VAL A 162 -8.85 -4.62 -8.52
C VAL A 162 -9.83 -5.38 -9.38
N PHE A 163 -10.40 -6.43 -8.81
CA PHE A 163 -11.43 -7.24 -9.43
C PHE A 163 -12.73 -7.14 -8.64
N ASN A 164 -13.84 -7.15 -9.36
CA ASN A 164 -15.16 -7.34 -8.75
C ASN A 164 -15.42 -8.84 -8.44
N PRO A 165 -16.52 -9.19 -7.74
CA PRO A 165 -16.86 -10.59 -7.45
C PRO A 165 -17.14 -11.45 -8.70
N ARG A 166 -17.37 -10.82 -9.86
CA ARG A 166 -17.57 -11.51 -11.13
C ARG A 166 -16.25 -11.84 -11.82
N GLY A 167 -15.11 -11.37 -11.27
CA GLY A 167 -13.79 -11.56 -11.84
C GLY A 167 -13.44 -10.55 -12.95
N ASP A 168 -14.27 -9.50 -13.15
CA ASP A 168 -13.94 -8.44 -14.10
C ASP A 168 -12.95 -7.47 -13.46
N VAL A 169 -12.04 -6.94 -14.27
CA VAL A 169 -11.09 -5.90 -13.84
C VAL A 169 -11.83 -4.58 -13.73
N VAL A 170 -11.86 -4.02 -12.51
CA VAL A 170 -12.46 -2.71 -12.23
C VAL A 170 -11.43 -1.61 -12.36
N PHE A 171 -10.20 -1.88 -11.90
CA PHE A 171 -9.12 -0.90 -11.88
C PHE A 171 -7.75 -1.58 -12.03
N THR A 172 -6.82 -0.89 -12.70
CA THR A 172 -5.43 -1.33 -12.81
C THR A 172 -4.50 -0.12 -12.76
N THR A 173 -3.42 -0.24 -12.01
CA THR A 173 -2.39 0.80 -11.95
C THR A 173 -1.00 0.21 -11.79
N THR A 174 0.00 0.97 -12.24
CA THR A 174 1.42 0.72 -11.97
C THR A 174 2.00 1.94 -11.30
N VAL A 175 2.58 1.75 -10.12
CA VAL A 175 3.16 2.82 -9.33
C VAL A 175 4.61 2.48 -9.02
N SER A 176 5.48 3.47 -9.15
CA SER A 176 6.88 3.37 -8.74
C SER A 176 7.17 4.40 -7.66
N ALA A 177 7.90 3.99 -6.65
CA ALA A 177 8.35 4.88 -5.59
C ALA A 177 9.81 4.63 -5.25
N ASP A 178 10.45 5.68 -4.81
CA ASP A 178 11.86 5.69 -4.43
C ASP A 178 12.00 6.06 -2.95
N ASP A 179 12.97 5.45 -2.30
CA ASP A 179 13.51 5.92 -1.03
C ASP A 179 14.93 6.43 -1.24
N ARG A 180 15.13 7.71 -0.90
CA ARG A 180 16.42 8.42 -1.04
C ARG A 180 16.71 9.12 0.27
N PRO A 181 17.55 8.54 1.14
CA PRO A 181 17.92 9.21 2.37
C PRO A 181 18.70 10.51 2.08
N LEU A 182 18.44 11.54 2.86
CA LEU A 182 19.08 12.86 2.72
C LEU A 182 20.60 12.79 2.93
N PHE A 183 21.06 11.83 3.74
CA PHE A 183 22.48 11.65 4.04
C PHE A 183 22.96 10.30 3.50
N SER A 184 24.10 10.31 2.82
CA SER A 184 24.75 9.12 2.24
C SER A 184 25.12 8.04 3.27
N LEU A 185 25.22 8.41 4.55
CA LEU A 185 25.47 7.48 5.66
C LEU A 185 24.26 6.61 6.00
N LEU A 186 23.06 7.06 5.65
CA LEU A 186 21.83 6.30 5.85
C LEU A 186 21.65 5.30 4.69
N THR A 187 21.17 4.13 5.00
CA THR A 187 20.81 3.13 4.01
C THR A 187 19.45 3.47 3.39
N ALA A 188 19.35 3.45 2.06
CA ALA A 188 18.05 3.48 1.41
C ALA A 188 17.31 2.16 1.73
N ASP A 189 16.03 2.27 2.07
CA ASP A 189 15.23 1.13 2.49
C ASP A 189 14.19 0.79 1.41
N PRO A 190 14.31 -0.35 0.73
CA PRO A 190 13.32 -0.80 -0.24
C PRO A 190 11.93 -1.03 0.39
N VAL A 191 11.85 -1.36 1.68
CA VAL A 191 10.57 -1.51 2.40
C VAL A 191 9.85 -0.17 2.48
N GLU A 192 10.57 0.92 2.78
CA GLU A 192 9.98 2.26 2.79
C GLU A 192 9.57 2.72 1.39
N ALA A 193 10.35 2.41 0.36
CA ALA A 193 9.95 2.66 -1.02
C ALA A 193 8.67 1.87 -1.39
N ALA A 194 8.58 0.60 -0.98
CA ALA A 194 7.40 -0.23 -1.21
C ALA A 194 6.16 0.31 -0.48
N LYS A 195 6.29 0.77 0.76
CA LYS A 195 5.18 1.40 1.51
C LYS A 195 4.65 2.64 0.79
N LYS A 196 5.55 3.51 0.30
CA LYS A 196 5.16 4.68 -0.52
C LYS A 196 4.43 4.26 -1.80
N ALA A 197 4.90 3.21 -2.48
CA ALA A 197 4.23 2.69 -3.67
C ALA A 197 2.83 2.13 -3.37
N VAL A 198 2.67 1.41 -2.25
CA VAL A 198 1.37 0.91 -1.77
C VAL A 198 0.41 2.06 -1.49
N GLU A 199 0.85 3.10 -0.77
CA GLU A 199 0.01 4.28 -0.49
C GLU A 199 -0.45 4.97 -1.78
N ALA A 200 0.45 5.18 -2.71
CA ALA A 200 0.12 5.81 -3.98
C ALA A 200 -0.85 4.95 -4.81
N ALA A 201 -0.69 3.62 -4.82
CA ALA A 201 -1.62 2.72 -5.48
C ALA A 201 -3.01 2.75 -4.84
N LEU A 202 -3.10 2.65 -3.52
CA LEU A 202 -4.37 2.72 -2.79
C LEU A 202 -5.06 4.07 -2.97
N TYR A 203 -4.31 5.17 -2.96
CA TYR A 203 -4.88 6.50 -3.21
C TYR A 203 -5.50 6.61 -4.60
N GLN A 204 -4.82 6.10 -5.63
CA GLN A 204 -5.36 6.07 -6.99
C GLN A 204 -6.64 5.21 -7.10
N MET A 205 -6.69 4.07 -6.39
CA MET A 205 -7.88 3.22 -6.36
C MET A 205 -9.09 3.95 -5.77
N VAL A 206 -8.92 4.65 -4.64
CA VAL A 206 -10.02 5.36 -3.97
C VAL A 206 -10.57 6.54 -4.74
N VAL A 207 -9.72 7.23 -5.49
CA VAL A 207 -10.16 8.36 -6.34
C VAL A 207 -10.94 7.87 -7.56
N THR A 208 -10.79 6.59 -7.94
CA THR A 208 -11.37 6.04 -9.18
C THR A 208 -12.58 5.14 -8.91
N LEU A 209 -12.68 4.53 -7.73
CA LEU A 209 -13.83 3.72 -7.28
C LEU A 209 -14.88 4.56 -6.57
#